data_597f6179fa07a6855427d43769380f3b
#
_entry.id   597f6179fa07a6855427d43769380f3b
#
_cell.length_a   1.000
_cell.length_b   1.000
_cell.length_c   1.000
_cell.angle_alpha   90.00
_cell.angle_beta   90.00
_cell.angle_gamma   90.00
#
_symmetry.space_group_name_H-M   'P 1'
#
loop_
_entity.id
_entity.type
_entity.pdbx_description
1 polymer ?
#
loop_
_entity_poly.entity_id
_entity_poly.type
_entity_poly.pdbx_seq_one_letter_code
_entity_poly.pdbx_strand_id
1 'polypeptide(L)'
;MFTWTVSVVPHARSQSVRLSQGPIQRKLGLADIDVHTSSGPVTVSCPHLDAMDAQAFAVGQMDPPVPPVAGNCHPSLPRTNHLPLRLSTMNKVLGIDVGGSGIKGAPVDLEVGDFAEPRLRIPTPEKSSPENIVTVLREIVDNFAPTIGDGPVGISFPAPARHGVIPFIANLDQGWAGLHAEKYISDALGRPVTVLNDADAAGVGEVHYGAARGVPGVVVLTTLGTGIGSAVINNGILLPNTELGHLEIDGHDAEKRAASSVKDRKHMSYKDWATKRLQRYYEVVEMLFSPDLFVVGGGISKDHKKFFKYLKL
;
A
#
# COMPACT_ATOMS: atom_id res chain seq x y z
N MET A 1 -39.60 10.04 -2.80
CA MET A 1 -38.92 11.21 -2.21
C MET A 1 -37.43 10.83 -2.14
N PHE A 2 -36.60 11.33 -3.06
CA PHE A 2 -35.18 10.93 -3.12
C PHE A 2 -34.37 11.92 -2.31
N THR A 3 -33.71 11.41 -1.29
CA THR A 3 -32.72 12.16 -0.50
C THR A 3 -31.34 11.80 -1.05
N TRP A 4 -30.57 12.77 -1.52
CA TRP A 4 -29.17 12.56 -1.90
C TRP A 4 -28.30 12.73 -0.66
N THR A 5 -27.50 11.72 -0.37
CA THR A 5 -26.51 11.77 0.71
C THR A 5 -25.14 11.61 0.08
N VAL A 6 -24.27 12.59 0.27
CA VAL A 6 -22.86 12.50 -0.12
C VAL A 6 -22.06 12.33 1.17
N SER A 7 -21.33 11.23 1.28
CA SER A 7 -20.40 10.97 2.37
C SER A 7 -18.98 11.10 1.85
N VAL A 8 -18.21 12.00 2.41
CA VAL A 8 -16.80 12.20 2.09
C VAL A 8 -15.98 11.76 3.30
N VAL A 9 -15.04 10.84 3.08
CA VAL A 9 -14.13 10.33 4.12
C VAL A 9 -12.74 10.92 3.88
N PRO A 10 -12.34 11.95 4.63
CA PRO A 10 -10.98 12.49 4.50
C PRO A 10 -9.95 11.59 5.17
N HIS A 11 -8.82 11.42 4.50
CA HIS A 11 -7.78 10.47 4.85
C HIS A 11 -7.04 10.92 6.08
N ALA A 12 -6.68 11.16 6.90
CA ALA A 12 -5.69 11.29 7.98
C ALA A 12 -6.23 11.03 9.40
N ARG A 13 -7.54 11.03 9.66
CA ARG A 13 -8.10 10.79 11.02
C ARG A 13 -9.47 10.14 11.04
N SER A 14 -9.83 9.32 10.05
CA SER A 14 -11.13 8.61 10.03
C SER A 14 -12.32 9.53 10.37
N GLN A 15 -12.34 10.72 9.81
CA GLN A 15 -13.48 11.63 9.91
C GLN A 15 -14.33 11.45 8.66
N SER A 16 -15.62 11.23 8.83
CA SER A 16 -16.58 11.30 7.74
C SER A 16 -17.38 12.59 7.85
N VAL A 17 -17.52 13.29 6.73
CA VAL A 17 -18.39 14.45 6.62
C VAL A 17 -19.61 14.04 5.82
N ARG A 18 -20.79 14.13 6.42
CA ARG A 18 -22.07 13.87 5.78
C ARG A 18 -22.76 15.19 5.47
N LEU A 19 -23.05 15.38 4.19
CA LEU A 19 -23.86 16.51 3.74
C LEU A 19 -25.27 16.00 3.41
N SER A 20 -26.30 16.60 3.98
CA SER A 20 -27.68 16.22 3.72
C SER A 20 -28.56 17.44 3.44
N GLN A 21 -29.49 17.29 2.47
CA GLN A 21 -30.45 18.31 2.12
C GLN A 21 -31.86 17.70 2.03
N GLY A 22 -32.76 18.21 2.84
CA GLY A 22 -34.18 17.94 2.69
C GLY A 22 -34.83 18.73 1.52
N PRO A 23 -36.05 18.40 1.12
CA PRO A 23 -36.75 19.08 0.01
C PRO A 23 -36.94 20.58 0.26
N ILE A 24 -37.18 20.99 1.50
CA ILE A 24 -37.35 22.39 1.90
C ILE A 24 -36.01 23.10 1.93
N GLN A 25 -35.00 22.48 2.49
CA GLN A 25 -33.62 23.03 2.53
C GLN A 25 -33.07 23.31 1.13
N ARG A 26 -33.36 22.39 0.19
CA ARG A 26 -32.95 22.56 -1.23
C ARG A 26 -33.58 23.78 -1.87
N LYS A 27 -34.84 24.09 -1.54
CA LYS A 27 -35.51 25.31 -2.04
C LYS A 27 -34.97 26.59 -1.42
N LEU A 28 -34.42 26.49 -0.21
CA LEU A 28 -33.87 27.62 0.55
C LEU A 28 -32.35 27.75 0.38
N GLY A 29 -31.69 26.87 -0.40
CA GLY A 29 -30.23 26.85 -0.56
C GLY A 29 -29.48 26.46 0.70
N LEU A 30 -30.10 25.66 1.61
CA LEU A 30 -29.52 25.23 2.88
C LEU A 30 -29.13 23.75 2.85
N ALA A 31 -28.15 23.36 3.67
CA ALA A 31 -27.71 21.99 3.87
C ALA A 31 -27.33 21.75 5.34
N ASP A 32 -27.43 20.49 5.77
CA ASP A 32 -26.90 20.05 7.06
C ASP A 32 -25.56 19.35 6.86
N ILE A 33 -24.58 19.62 7.72
CA ILE A 33 -23.29 18.93 7.77
C ILE A 33 -23.18 18.16 9.09
N ASP A 34 -22.94 16.87 8.99
CA ASP A 34 -22.58 16.02 10.11
C ASP A 34 -21.12 15.58 9.97
N VAL A 35 -20.29 15.90 10.97
CA VAL A 35 -18.88 15.47 11.02
C VAL A 35 -18.72 14.37 12.05
N HIS A 36 -18.29 13.19 11.63
CA HIS A 36 -18.03 12.05 12.50
C HIS A 36 -16.55 11.88 12.73
N THR A 37 -16.11 11.78 14.00
CA THR A 37 -14.72 11.51 14.38
C THR A 37 -14.57 10.08 14.90
N SER A 38 -13.47 9.41 14.58
CA SER A 38 -13.25 7.99 14.92
C SER A 38 -12.94 7.70 16.39
N SER A 39 -12.75 8.70 17.23
CA SER A 39 -12.38 8.50 18.65
C SER A 39 -13.44 9.00 19.60
N GLY A 40 -14.65 8.41 19.56
CA GLY A 40 -15.70 8.67 20.54
C GLY A 40 -17.01 9.19 19.95
N PRO A 41 -18.08 9.29 20.75
CA PRO A 41 -19.44 9.59 20.28
C PRO A 41 -19.67 11.10 20.06
N VAL A 42 -18.71 11.82 19.47
CA VAL A 42 -18.89 13.23 19.17
C VAL A 42 -19.25 13.38 17.71
N THR A 43 -20.52 13.50 17.43
CA THR A 43 -21.04 14.00 16.16
C THR A 43 -21.22 15.50 16.29
N VAL A 44 -20.51 16.28 15.49
CA VAL A 44 -20.75 17.73 15.38
C VAL A 44 -21.72 17.90 14.22
N SER A 45 -22.91 18.38 14.51
CA SER A 45 -23.93 18.69 13.52
C SER A 45 -24.08 20.19 13.38
N CYS A 46 -23.98 20.68 12.15
CA CYS A 46 -24.25 22.10 11.82
C CYS A 46 -25.49 22.14 10.91
N PRO A 47 -26.68 22.32 11.48
CA PRO A 47 -27.90 22.38 10.70
C PRO A 47 -28.05 23.73 9.98
N HIS A 48 -28.67 23.70 8.80
CA HIS A 48 -29.11 24.86 8.03
C HIS A 48 -28.00 25.83 7.59
N LEU A 49 -26.84 25.31 7.25
CA LEU A 49 -25.80 26.10 6.58
C LEU A 49 -26.21 26.43 5.14
N ASP A 50 -25.71 27.57 4.62
CA ASP A 50 -25.80 27.84 3.19
C ASP A 50 -25.18 26.68 2.39
N ALA A 51 -25.83 26.24 1.33
CA ALA A 51 -25.41 25.04 0.60
C ALA A 51 -24.05 25.21 -0.11
N MET A 52 -23.69 26.45 -0.49
CA MET A 52 -22.38 26.74 -1.07
C MET A 52 -21.29 26.75 0.00
N ASP A 53 -21.58 27.31 1.20
CA ASP A 53 -20.66 27.27 2.33
C ASP A 53 -20.47 25.86 2.86
N ALA A 54 -21.53 25.04 2.92
CA ALA A 54 -21.49 23.65 3.28
C ALA A 54 -20.62 22.83 2.30
N GLN A 55 -20.77 23.08 1.01
CA GLN A 55 -19.98 22.44 -0.03
C GLN A 55 -18.51 22.89 0.00
N ALA A 56 -18.26 24.20 0.22
CA ALA A 56 -16.92 24.75 0.35
C ALA A 56 -16.21 24.17 1.60
N PHE A 57 -16.92 24.01 2.72
CA PHE A 57 -16.39 23.36 3.91
C PHE A 57 -16.02 21.89 3.64
N ALA A 58 -16.89 21.13 2.98
CA ALA A 58 -16.64 19.75 2.65
C ALA A 58 -15.43 19.59 1.72
N VAL A 59 -15.29 20.47 0.73
CA VAL A 59 -14.13 20.50 -0.19
C VAL A 59 -12.86 20.95 0.52
N GLY A 60 -12.93 21.96 1.39
CA GLY A 60 -11.78 22.46 2.14
C GLY A 60 -11.18 21.44 3.14
N GLN A 61 -11.95 20.39 3.51
CA GLN A 61 -11.42 19.25 4.28
C GLN A 61 -10.60 18.27 3.43
N MET A 62 -10.62 18.42 2.10
CA MET A 62 -9.86 17.58 1.16
C MET A 62 -8.49 18.16 0.79
N ASP A 63 -8.25 19.44 1.05
CA ASP A 63 -6.97 20.08 0.78
C ASP A 63 -5.98 19.93 1.95
N PRO A 64 -4.65 19.85 1.69
CA PRO A 64 -3.66 19.84 2.76
C PRO A 64 -3.75 21.12 3.61
N PRO A 65 -3.35 21.07 4.91
CA PRO A 65 -3.71 22.08 5.89
C PRO A 65 -3.22 23.48 5.52
N VAL A 66 -4.15 24.38 5.25
CA VAL A 66 -3.93 25.82 5.24
C VAL A 66 -3.66 26.26 6.71
N PRO A 67 -2.69 27.14 6.99
CA PRO A 67 -2.36 27.56 8.34
C PRO A 67 -3.57 28.25 9.02
N PRO A 68 -3.73 28.11 10.35
CA PRO A 68 -4.94 28.50 11.05
C PRO A 68 -5.16 30.00 11.04
N VAL A 69 -6.35 30.41 10.61
CA VAL A 69 -6.89 31.74 10.93
C VAL A 69 -7.23 31.76 12.41
N ALA A 70 -6.68 32.73 13.13
CA ALA A 70 -6.83 32.88 14.58
C ALA A 70 -8.30 33.09 14.96
N GLY A 71 -8.89 32.16 15.65
CA GLY A 71 -10.18 32.28 16.31
C GLY A 71 -10.21 31.26 17.45
N ASN A 72 -10.18 31.78 18.70
CA ASN A 72 -10.10 31.02 19.92
C ASN A 72 -11.24 30.02 20.10
N CYS A 73 -10.93 28.74 20.12
CA CYS A 73 -11.61 27.73 20.94
C CYS A 73 -10.63 26.57 21.17
N HIS A 74 -9.98 26.56 22.32
CA HIS A 74 -9.22 25.41 22.82
C HIS A 74 -10.11 24.54 23.71
N PRO A 75 -10.05 23.20 23.55
CA PRO A 75 -9.65 22.36 24.67
C PRO A 75 -8.33 21.65 24.35
N SER A 76 -7.39 21.82 25.28
CA SER A 76 -6.10 21.15 25.27
C SER A 76 -6.26 19.63 25.37
N LEU A 77 -5.95 18.92 24.28
CA LEU A 77 -5.72 17.49 24.31
C LEU A 77 -4.24 17.21 24.62
N PRO A 78 -3.92 16.18 25.41
CA PRO A 78 -2.55 15.85 25.71
C PRO A 78 -1.81 15.50 24.42
N ARG A 79 -0.71 16.17 24.16
CA ARG A 79 0.24 15.82 23.11
C ARG A 79 0.78 14.43 23.41
N THR A 80 0.36 13.44 22.66
CA THR A 80 1.17 12.23 22.55
C THR A 80 2.49 12.65 21.94
N ASN A 81 3.54 12.54 22.72
CA ASN A 81 4.91 12.70 22.27
C ASN A 81 5.19 11.59 21.24
N HIS A 82 4.87 11.86 19.98
CA HIS A 82 5.64 11.25 18.91
C HIS A 82 7.02 11.89 19.02
N LEU A 83 7.93 11.19 19.69
CA LEU A 83 9.35 11.48 19.50
C LEU A 83 9.57 11.56 17.99
N PRO A 84 10.13 12.67 17.47
CA PRO A 84 10.68 12.63 16.14
C PRO A 84 11.73 11.53 16.22
N LEU A 85 11.51 10.44 15.49
CA LEU A 85 12.59 9.52 15.13
C LEU A 85 13.69 10.46 14.63
N ARG A 86 14.73 10.65 15.43
CA ARG A 86 15.98 11.16 14.91
C ARG A 86 16.36 10.15 13.85
N LEU A 87 16.04 10.45 12.60
CA LEU A 87 16.73 9.91 11.46
C LEU A 87 18.19 10.26 11.73
N SER A 88 18.89 9.32 12.35
CA SER A 88 20.32 9.39 12.51
C SER A 88 20.86 9.63 11.10
N THR A 89 22.00 10.28 11.01
CA THR A 89 22.76 10.61 9.82
C THR A 89 23.15 9.36 8.96
N MET A 90 22.47 8.25 9.10
CA MET A 90 22.64 7.03 8.34
C MET A 90 21.59 7.00 7.23
N ASN A 91 22.00 7.46 6.05
CA ASN A 91 21.19 7.38 4.83
C ASN A 91 21.00 5.94 4.33
N LYS A 92 21.56 4.95 5.05
CA LYS A 92 21.54 3.53 4.68
C LYS A 92 20.68 2.74 5.64
N VAL A 93 19.69 2.05 5.10
CA VAL A 93 18.75 1.18 5.85
C VAL A 93 18.77 -0.22 5.27
N LEU A 94 18.53 -1.24 6.08
CA LEU A 94 18.44 -2.60 5.60
C LEU A 94 17.03 -2.89 5.08
N GLY A 95 16.95 -3.30 3.82
CA GLY A 95 15.75 -3.90 3.23
C GLY A 95 15.91 -5.41 3.11
N ILE A 96 14.91 -6.18 3.56
CA ILE A 96 14.89 -7.65 3.45
C ILE A 96 13.60 -8.08 2.74
N ASP A 97 13.77 -8.96 1.74
CA ASP A 97 12.67 -9.60 1.01
C ASP A 97 12.55 -11.06 1.46
N VAL A 98 11.45 -11.41 2.12
CA VAL A 98 11.14 -12.77 2.56
C VAL A 98 10.33 -13.48 1.48
N GLY A 99 11.00 -14.29 0.68
CA GLY A 99 10.35 -15.09 -0.36
C GLY A 99 10.25 -16.58 -0.01
N GLY A 100 9.35 -17.30 -0.67
CA GLY A 100 9.14 -18.74 -0.45
C GLY A 100 10.35 -19.63 -0.82
N SER A 101 11.29 -19.15 -1.66
CA SER A 101 12.48 -19.92 -2.08
C SER A 101 13.80 -19.32 -1.59
N GLY A 102 13.78 -18.15 -0.99
CA GLY A 102 14.97 -17.47 -0.50
C GLY A 102 14.65 -16.12 0.10
N ILE A 103 15.38 -15.79 1.14
CA ILE A 103 15.34 -14.51 1.84
C ILE A 103 16.53 -13.70 1.37
N LYS A 104 16.29 -12.46 0.98
CA LYS A 104 17.35 -11.60 0.42
C LYS A 104 17.36 -10.29 1.18
N GLY A 105 18.55 -9.82 1.54
CA GLY A 105 18.70 -8.52 2.20
C GLY A 105 19.87 -7.75 1.61
N ALA A 106 19.76 -6.42 1.65
CA ALA A 106 20.85 -5.51 1.37
C ALA A 106 20.64 -4.15 2.05
N PRO A 107 21.70 -3.45 2.45
CA PRO A 107 21.63 -2.04 2.74
C PRO A 107 21.24 -1.24 1.50
N VAL A 108 20.30 -0.32 1.66
CA VAL A 108 19.82 0.59 0.61
C VAL A 108 20.23 2.01 1.01
N ASP A 109 20.85 2.71 0.07
CA ASP A 109 21.08 4.14 0.20
C ASP A 109 19.81 4.91 -0.20
N LEU A 110 19.16 5.53 0.77
CA LEU A 110 17.91 6.24 0.56
C LEU A 110 18.05 7.55 -0.24
N GLU A 111 19.23 8.13 -0.36
CA GLU A 111 19.45 9.31 -1.19
C GLU A 111 19.46 8.94 -2.68
N VAL A 112 20.08 7.81 -2.98
CA VAL A 112 20.26 7.34 -4.37
C VAL A 112 19.12 6.41 -4.78
N GLY A 113 18.54 5.65 -3.85
CA GLY A 113 17.52 4.64 -4.12
C GLY A 113 18.10 3.36 -4.73
N ASP A 114 19.34 3.03 -4.38
CA ASP A 114 20.03 1.84 -4.88
C ASP A 114 20.71 1.08 -3.74
N PHE A 115 21.16 -0.14 -4.03
CA PHE A 115 21.88 -0.95 -3.06
C PHE A 115 23.23 -0.33 -2.72
N ALA A 116 23.50 -0.14 -1.43
CA ALA A 116 24.79 0.30 -0.94
C ALA A 116 25.82 -0.83 -0.93
N GLU A 117 25.36 -2.08 -0.86
CA GLU A 117 26.18 -3.29 -0.89
C GLU A 117 25.49 -4.42 -1.69
N PRO A 118 26.25 -5.44 -2.15
CA PRO A 118 25.67 -6.61 -2.80
C PRO A 118 24.66 -7.33 -1.91
N ARG A 119 23.58 -7.82 -2.51
CA ARG A 119 22.54 -8.56 -1.79
C ARG A 119 23.06 -9.89 -1.26
N LEU A 120 22.87 -10.14 0.02
CA LEU A 120 22.96 -11.47 0.61
C LEU A 120 21.68 -12.26 0.33
N ARG A 121 21.80 -13.51 -0.11
CA ARG A 121 20.66 -14.42 -0.30
C ARG A 121 20.88 -15.68 0.50
N ILE A 122 19.94 -15.99 1.39
CA ILE A 122 19.89 -17.23 2.16
C ILE A 122 18.66 -18.03 1.71
N PRO A 123 18.76 -19.34 1.46
CA PRO A 123 17.60 -20.16 1.17
C PRO A 123 16.55 -20.07 2.28
N THR A 124 15.28 -19.98 1.92
CA THR A 124 14.20 -20.07 2.90
C THR A 124 14.23 -21.45 3.56
N PRO A 125 14.19 -21.55 4.88
CA PRO A 125 14.15 -22.83 5.56
C PRO A 125 12.98 -23.69 5.09
N GLU A 126 13.18 -24.99 4.96
CA GLU A 126 12.13 -25.94 4.56
C GLU A 126 10.88 -25.79 5.46
N LYS A 127 11.09 -25.74 6.78
CA LYS A 127 10.08 -25.29 7.73
C LYS A 127 10.25 -23.80 7.95
N SER A 128 9.47 -23.00 7.23
CA SER A 128 9.50 -21.53 7.26
C SER A 128 8.70 -20.92 8.44
N SER A 129 8.82 -21.54 9.63
CA SER A 129 8.17 -21.08 10.85
C SER A 129 8.72 -19.70 11.29
N PRO A 130 7.98 -18.94 12.11
CA PRO A 130 8.44 -17.65 12.62
C PRO A 130 9.85 -17.69 13.22
N GLU A 131 10.16 -18.70 14.00
CA GLU A 131 11.46 -18.87 14.67
C GLU A 131 12.60 -19.09 13.66
N ASN A 132 12.36 -19.95 12.66
CA ASN A 132 13.37 -20.27 11.65
C ASN A 132 13.62 -19.08 10.73
N ILE A 133 12.58 -18.36 10.33
CA ILE A 133 12.72 -17.13 9.52
C ILE A 133 13.48 -16.06 10.32
N VAL A 134 13.13 -15.83 11.59
CA VAL A 134 13.85 -14.86 12.44
C VAL A 134 15.33 -15.21 12.59
N THR A 135 15.68 -16.49 12.64
CA THR A 135 17.10 -16.89 12.64
C THR A 135 17.81 -16.42 11.40
N VAL A 136 17.20 -16.58 10.22
CA VAL A 136 17.76 -16.09 8.94
C VAL A 136 17.80 -14.56 8.90
N LEU A 137 16.75 -13.89 9.39
CA LEU A 137 16.72 -12.42 9.44
C LEU A 137 17.86 -11.88 10.31
N ARG A 138 18.14 -12.52 11.45
CA ARG A 138 19.25 -12.15 12.32
C ARG A 138 20.59 -12.33 11.63
N GLU A 139 20.83 -13.43 10.92
CA GLU A 139 22.04 -13.64 10.14
C GLU A 139 22.28 -12.54 9.10
N ILE A 140 21.21 -12.11 8.40
CA ILE A 140 21.28 -11.02 7.43
C ILE A 140 21.59 -9.68 8.12
N VAL A 141 20.93 -9.40 9.24
CA VAL A 141 21.15 -8.18 10.04
C VAL A 141 22.59 -8.13 10.56
N ASP A 142 23.08 -9.23 11.11
CA ASP A 142 24.45 -9.31 11.66
C ASP A 142 25.50 -9.12 10.56
N ASN A 143 25.26 -9.67 9.36
CA ASN A 143 26.14 -9.50 8.21
C ASN A 143 26.28 -8.02 7.80
N PHE A 144 25.21 -7.25 7.89
CA PHE A 144 25.20 -5.85 7.47
C PHE A 144 25.28 -4.85 8.64
N ALA A 145 25.40 -5.31 9.88
CA ALA A 145 25.52 -4.46 11.06
C ALA A 145 26.57 -3.35 10.96
N PRO A 146 27.78 -3.60 10.37
CA PRO A 146 28.79 -2.55 10.19
C PRO A 146 28.31 -1.37 9.33
N THR A 147 27.41 -1.61 8.38
CA THR A 147 26.90 -0.58 7.44
C THR A 147 25.66 0.11 7.96
N ILE A 148 24.75 -0.62 8.62
CA ILE A 148 23.44 -0.10 9.04
C ILE A 148 23.40 0.35 10.51
N GLY A 149 24.38 0.00 11.32
CA GLY A 149 24.38 0.25 12.78
C GLY A 149 23.11 -0.30 13.43
N ASP A 150 22.53 0.49 14.33
CA ASP A 150 21.27 0.18 15.04
C ASP A 150 20.02 0.69 14.29
N GLY A 151 20.14 1.02 13.00
CA GLY A 151 19.07 1.55 12.18
C GLY A 151 17.87 0.59 12.04
N PRO A 152 16.71 1.11 11.60
CA PRO A 152 15.53 0.30 11.37
C PRO A 152 15.71 -0.67 10.19
N VAL A 153 14.86 -1.72 10.17
CA VAL A 153 14.82 -2.71 9.09
C VAL A 153 13.45 -2.72 8.43
N GLY A 154 13.40 -2.59 7.10
CA GLY A 154 12.21 -2.80 6.30
C GLY A 154 12.16 -4.25 5.80
N ILE A 155 11.02 -4.91 5.96
CA ILE A 155 10.84 -6.30 5.54
C ILE A 155 9.64 -6.41 4.63
N SER A 156 9.82 -6.95 3.41
CA SER A 156 8.72 -7.36 2.56
C SER A 156 8.34 -8.81 2.82
N PHE A 157 7.02 -9.06 2.89
CA PHE A 157 6.44 -10.37 3.16
C PHE A 157 5.49 -10.79 2.03
N PRO A 158 5.44 -12.10 1.65
CA PRO A 158 4.55 -12.60 0.60
C PRO A 158 3.12 -12.81 1.13
N ALA A 159 2.60 -11.81 1.82
CA ALA A 159 1.27 -11.79 2.42
C ALA A 159 0.85 -10.37 2.80
N PRO A 160 -0.45 -10.06 2.90
CA PRO A 160 -0.92 -8.81 3.47
C PRO A 160 -0.40 -8.60 4.91
N ALA A 161 -0.05 -7.35 5.24
CA ALA A 161 0.38 -6.94 6.57
C ALA A 161 -0.52 -5.81 7.08
N ARG A 162 -1.51 -6.15 7.93
CA ARG A 162 -2.48 -5.20 8.45
C ARG A 162 -2.08 -4.75 9.85
N HIS A 163 -1.60 -3.52 9.97
CA HIS A 163 -1.08 -2.99 11.24
C HIS A 163 -0.04 -3.91 11.88
N GLY A 164 0.90 -4.43 11.07
CA GLY A 164 1.94 -5.35 11.51
C GLY A 164 1.52 -6.80 11.74
N VAL A 165 0.23 -7.13 11.57
CA VAL A 165 -0.32 -8.49 11.69
C VAL A 165 -0.45 -9.12 10.31
N ILE A 166 -0.02 -10.37 10.15
CA ILE A 166 -0.23 -11.20 8.96
C ILE A 166 -1.57 -11.94 9.12
N PRO A 167 -2.67 -11.54 8.46
CA PRO A 167 -3.97 -12.16 8.69
C PRO A 167 -4.05 -13.59 8.16
N PHE A 168 -3.38 -13.87 7.07
CA PHE A 168 -3.25 -15.19 6.43
C PHE A 168 -1.98 -15.26 5.62
N ILE A 169 -1.52 -16.47 5.31
CA ILE A 169 -0.34 -16.72 4.48
C ILE A 169 -0.52 -17.99 3.66
N ALA A 170 -0.06 -17.97 2.41
CA ALA A 170 -0.17 -19.11 1.50
C ALA A 170 1.18 -19.83 1.28
N ASN A 171 2.27 -19.07 1.25
CA ASN A 171 3.56 -19.55 0.75
C ASN A 171 4.62 -19.79 1.83
N LEU A 172 4.27 -19.60 3.11
CA LEU A 172 5.11 -19.87 4.28
C LEU A 172 4.32 -20.67 5.32
N ASP A 173 4.99 -21.02 6.43
CA ASP A 173 4.39 -21.76 7.54
C ASP A 173 3.15 -21.04 8.12
N GLN A 174 2.13 -21.81 8.47
CA GLN A 174 0.88 -21.26 9.02
C GLN A 174 1.03 -20.59 10.39
N GLY A 175 2.13 -20.80 11.08
CA GLY A 175 2.48 -20.09 12.32
C GLY A 175 2.55 -18.57 12.18
N TRP A 176 2.64 -18.06 10.96
CA TRP A 176 2.57 -16.62 10.68
C TRP A 176 1.14 -16.07 10.68
N ALA A 177 0.13 -16.92 10.42
CA ALA A 177 -1.26 -16.48 10.33
C ALA A 177 -1.77 -16.00 11.70
N GLY A 178 -2.25 -14.77 11.77
CA GLY A 178 -2.69 -14.10 12.99
C GLY A 178 -1.56 -13.55 13.87
N LEU A 179 -0.29 -13.79 13.52
CA LEU A 179 0.86 -13.27 14.28
C LEU A 179 1.05 -11.77 14.01
N HIS A 180 1.34 -11.01 15.07
CA HIS A 180 1.81 -9.63 14.93
C HIS A 180 3.30 -9.66 14.53
N ALA A 181 3.56 -9.89 13.23
CA ALA A 181 4.89 -10.15 12.69
C ALA A 181 5.87 -9.02 12.95
N GLU A 182 5.42 -7.77 12.79
CA GLU A 182 6.25 -6.59 13.01
C GLU A 182 6.78 -6.53 14.44
N LYS A 183 5.89 -6.73 15.43
CA LYS A 183 6.30 -6.76 16.83
C LYS A 183 7.20 -7.97 17.14
N TYR A 184 6.79 -9.15 16.67
CA TYR A 184 7.53 -10.39 16.92
C TYR A 184 8.96 -10.33 16.40
N ILE A 185 9.14 -9.83 15.16
CA ILE A 185 10.46 -9.69 14.54
C ILE A 185 11.25 -8.56 15.22
N SER A 186 10.60 -7.43 15.52
CA SER A 186 11.24 -6.30 16.21
C SER A 186 11.81 -6.71 17.56
N ASP A 187 11.02 -7.42 18.37
CA ASP A 187 11.45 -7.94 19.68
C ASP A 187 12.62 -8.92 19.52
N ALA A 188 12.56 -9.79 18.53
CA ALA A 188 13.60 -10.80 18.28
C ALA A 188 14.92 -10.21 17.76
N LEU A 189 14.86 -9.15 16.97
CA LEU A 189 16.05 -8.48 16.41
C LEU A 189 16.59 -7.36 17.32
N GLY A 190 15.80 -6.92 18.31
CA GLY A 190 16.18 -5.83 19.23
C GLY A 190 16.24 -4.46 18.53
N ARG A 191 15.51 -4.26 17.42
CA ARG A 191 15.50 -3.02 16.65
C ARG A 191 14.14 -2.75 15.99
N PRO A 192 13.84 -1.51 15.60
CA PRO A 192 12.60 -1.18 14.90
C PRO A 192 12.51 -1.94 13.56
N VAL A 193 11.37 -2.59 13.35
CA VAL A 193 11.06 -3.29 12.09
C VAL A 193 9.75 -2.76 11.55
N THR A 194 9.67 -2.58 10.24
CA THR A 194 8.42 -2.34 9.50
C THR A 194 8.19 -3.47 8.53
N VAL A 195 6.98 -4.04 8.54
CA VAL A 195 6.58 -5.14 7.66
C VAL A 195 5.53 -4.66 6.66
N LEU A 196 5.78 -4.90 5.37
CA LEU A 196 4.86 -4.61 4.26
C LEU A 196 4.62 -5.87 3.42
N ASN A 197 3.52 -5.88 2.68
CA ASN A 197 3.36 -6.81 1.57
C ASN A 197 4.44 -6.53 0.50
N ASP A 198 4.87 -7.55 -0.25
CA ASP A 198 5.93 -7.44 -1.26
C ASP A 198 5.56 -6.52 -2.44
N ALA A 199 4.31 -6.55 -2.89
CA ALA A 199 3.83 -5.65 -3.92
C ALA A 199 3.66 -4.21 -3.40
N ASP A 200 3.21 -4.04 -2.16
CA ASP A 200 3.14 -2.73 -1.50
C ASP A 200 4.53 -2.11 -1.35
N ALA A 201 5.52 -2.90 -0.93
CA ALA A 201 6.91 -2.46 -0.83
C ALA A 201 7.47 -2.03 -2.21
N ALA A 202 7.15 -2.79 -3.27
CA ALA A 202 7.50 -2.41 -4.64
C ALA A 202 6.80 -1.10 -5.06
N GLY A 203 5.52 -0.92 -4.72
CA GLY A 203 4.77 0.31 -4.98
C GLY A 203 5.39 1.54 -4.33
N VAL A 204 5.77 1.43 -3.06
CA VAL A 204 6.50 2.50 -2.34
C VAL A 204 7.83 2.81 -3.03
N GLY A 205 8.57 1.78 -3.43
CA GLY A 205 9.82 1.95 -4.19
C GLY A 205 9.63 2.72 -5.50
N GLU A 206 8.58 2.39 -6.27
CA GLU A 206 8.26 3.08 -7.52
C GLU A 206 7.84 4.54 -7.32
N VAL A 207 7.16 4.87 -6.22
CA VAL A 207 6.81 6.26 -5.87
C VAL A 207 8.05 7.11 -5.56
N HIS A 208 9.00 6.54 -4.85
CA HIS A 208 10.18 7.31 -4.42
C HIS A 208 11.28 7.36 -5.47
N TYR A 209 11.50 6.27 -6.21
CA TYR A 209 12.68 6.09 -7.06
C TYR A 209 12.37 5.65 -8.48
N GLY A 210 11.12 5.25 -8.79
CA GLY A 210 10.77 4.62 -10.04
C GLY A 210 9.77 5.38 -10.90
N ALA A 211 8.98 4.63 -11.67
CA ALA A 211 8.06 5.14 -12.69
C ALA A 211 6.88 5.91 -12.11
N ALA A 212 6.52 5.70 -10.87
CA ALA A 212 5.42 6.39 -10.21
C ALA A 212 5.83 7.72 -9.53
N ARG A 213 7.12 8.09 -9.61
CA ARG A 213 7.64 9.29 -8.95
C ARG A 213 7.01 10.57 -9.55
N GLY A 214 6.31 11.32 -8.69
CA GLY A 214 5.69 12.59 -9.08
C GLY A 214 4.48 12.46 -10.01
N VAL A 215 3.97 11.26 -10.22
CA VAL A 215 2.74 11.03 -10.99
C VAL A 215 1.53 11.40 -10.11
N PRO A 216 0.70 12.36 -10.53
CA PRO A 216 -0.53 12.70 -9.81
C PRO A 216 -1.60 11.65 -10.05
N GLY A 217 -2.62 11.64 -9.16
CA GLY A 217 -3.77 10.76 -9.30
C GLY A 217 -3.48 9.32 -8.92
N VAL A 218 -4.13 8.39 -9.62
CA VAL A 218 -4.12 6.95 -9.29
C VAL A 218 -3.07 6.21 -10.12
N VAL A 219 -2.15 5.56 -9.44
CA VAL A 219 -1.18 4.62 -10.04
C VAL A 219 -1.52 3.21 -9.57
N VAL A 220 -1.64 2.28 -10.51
CA VAL A 220 -1.79 0.85 -10.20
C VAL A 220 -0.51 0.13 -10.61
N LEU A 221 0.22 -0.37 -9.62
CA LEU A 221 1.35 -1.26 -9.85
C LEU A 221 0.87 -2.72 -9.82
N THR A 222 1.38 -3.53 -10.72
CA THR A 222 1.19 -4.98 -10.71
C THR A 222 2.53 -5.69 -10.80
N THR A 223 2.75 -6.69 -9.95
CA THR A 223 3.92 -7.59 -10.06
C THR A 223 3.49 -8.91 -10.67
N LEU A 224 3.97 -9.19 -11.88
CA LEU A 224 3.62 -10.40 -12.62
C LEU A 224 4.67 -11.48 -12.38
N GLY A 225 4.31 -12.52 -11.63
CA GLY A 225 5.19 -13.60 -11.22
C GLY A 225 4.47 -14.95 -11.13
N THR A 226 4.65 -15.64 -10.01
CA THR A 226 3.89 -16.86 -9.65
C THR A 226 2.40 -16.57 -9.59
N GLY A 227 2.03 -15.45 -8.98
CA GLY A 227 0.72 -14.83 -8.97
C GLY A 227 0.75 -13.43 -9.59
N ILE A 228 -0.21 -12.61 -9.21
CA ILE A 228 -0.29 -11.18 -9.52
C ILE A 228 -0.38 -10.42 -8.20
N GLY A 229 0.73 -9.82 -7.76
CA GLY A 229 0.70 -8.84 -6.68
C GLY A 229 0.26 -7.48 -7.20
N SER A 230 -0.31 -6.65 -6.34
CA SER A 230 -0.76 -5.31 -6.71
C SER A 230 -0.52 -4.29 -5.61
N ALA A 231 -0.24 -3.06 -6.00
CA ALA A 231 -0.26 -1.89 -5.12
C ALA A 231 -1.02 -0.77 -5.80
N VAL A 232 -1.90 -0.13 -5.07
CA VAL A 232 -2.64 1.05 -5.53
C VAL A 232 -2.11 2.27 -4.80
N ILE A 233 -1.74 3.29 -5.55
CA ILE A 233 -1.19 4.54 -5.02
C ILE A 233 -2.09 5.68 -5.48
N ASN A 234 -2.43 6.59 -4.58
CA ASN A 234 -3.17 7.81 -4.91
C ASN A 234 -2.36 9.03 -4.48
N ASN A 235 -1.98 9.87 -5.45
CA ASN A 235 -1.14 11.06 -5.22
C ASN A 235 0.12 10.74 -4.38
N GLY A 236 0.81 9.64 -4.70
CA GLY A 236 2.01 9.20 -3.99
C GLY A 236 1.77 8.47 -2.67
N ILE A 237 0.53 8.29 -2.24
CA ILE A 237 0.16 7.61 -1.00
C ILE A 237 -0.33 6.19 -1.30
N LEU A 238 0.31 5.20 -0.70
CA LEU A 238 -0.07 3.80 -0.84
C LEU A 238 -1.42 3.52 -0.18
N LEU A 239 -2.32 2.84 -0.90
CA LEU A 239 -3.48 2.13 -0.35
C LEU A 239 -3.04 0.69 -0.05
N PRO A 240 -2.73 0.34 1.21
CA PRO A 240 -2.04 -0.91 1.50
C PRO A 240 -2.92 -2.14 1.35
N ASN A 241 -2.27 -3.27 1.07
CA ASN A 241 -2.87 -4.61 1.03
C ASN A 241 -3.98 -4.74 -0.03
N THR A 242 -3.77 -4.20 -1.21
CA THR A 242 -4.66 -4.42 -2.35
C THR A 242 -4.32 -5.74 -3.03
N GLU A 243 -5.30 -6.62 -3.16
CA GLU A 243 -5.14 -7.97 -3.71
C GLU A 243 -5.88 -8.10 -5.05
N LEU A 244 -5.55 -7.21 -6.02
CA LEU A 244 -6.23 -7.20 -7.33
C LEU A 244 -5.95 -8.44 -8.18
N GLY A 245 -4.94 -9.23 -7.85
CA GLY A 245 -4.69 -10.54 -8.45
C GLY A 245 -5.81 -11.53 -8.21
N HIS A 246 -6.56 -11.35 -7.11
CA HIS A 246 -7.69 -12.21 -6.74
C HIS A 246 -9.06 -11.71 -7.21
N LEU A 247 -9.10 -10.70 -8.10
CA LEU A 247 -10.35 -10.32 -8.74
C LEU A 247 -10.96 -11.52 -9.48
N GLU A 248 -12.25 -11.73 -9.29
CA GLU A 248 -12.99 -12.68 -10.12
C GLU A 248 -13.28 -12.04 -11.48
N ILE A 249 -12.70 -12.59 -12.52
CA ILE A 249 -12.87 -12.14 -13.90
C ILE A 249 -13.37 -13.33 -14.75
N ASP A 250 -14.54 -13.16 -15.35
CA ASP A 250 -15.18 -14.16 -16.20
C ASP A 250 -15.28 -15.56 -15.50
N GLY A 251 -15.67 -15.56 -14.21
CA GLY A 251 -15.84 -16.74 -13.38
C GLY A 251 -14.52 -17.40 -12.92
N HIS A 252 -13.41 -16.65 -12.95
CA HIS A 252 -12.10 -17.15 -12.54
C HIS A 252 -11.34 -16.12 -11.73
N ASP A 253 -10.55 -16.59 -10.77
CA ASP A 253 -9.50 -15.82 -10.11
C ASP A 253 -8.49 -15.33 -11.16
N ALA A 254 -8.25 -14.02 -11.22
CA ALA A 254 -7.47 -13.39 -12.29
C ALA A 254 -6.05 -13.94 -12.38
N GLU A 255 -5.36 -14.11 -11.26
CA GLU A 255 -3.96 -14.60 -11.27
C GLU A 255 -3.85 -16.03 -11.80
N LYS A 256 -4.87 -16.89 -11.56
CA LYS A 256 -4.90 -18.26 -12.09
C LYS A 256 -4.98 -18.31 -13.61
N ARG A 257 -5.24 -17.17 -14.26
CA ARG A 257 -5.31 -17.06 -15.72
C ARG A 257 -4.27 -16.13 -16.32
N ALA A 258 -3.96 -15.00 -15.65
CA ALA A 258 -3.16 -13.92 -16.20
C ALA A 258 -1.74 -13.81 -15.62
N ALA A 259 -1.41 -14.47 -14.50
CA ALA A 259 -0.05 -14.50 -13.97
C ALA A 259 0.97 -15.03 -15.01
N SER A 260 2.22 -14.58 -14.93
CA SER A 260 3.27 -15.00 -15.87
C SER A 260 3.59 -16.49 -15.77
N SER A 261 3.48 -17.08 -14.58
CA SER A 261 3.63 -18.52 -14.36
C SER A 261 2.62 -19.35 -15.15
N VAL A 262 1.42 -18.82 -15.42
CA VAL A 262 0.39 -19.48 -16.23
C VAL A 262 0.81 -19.53 -17.69
N LYS A 263 1.42 -18.46 -18.21
CA LYS A 263 1.99 -18.43 -19.56
C LYS A 263 3.00 -19.57 -19.73
N ASP A 264 3.92 -19.70 -18.77
CA ASP A 264 4.95 -20.74 -18.83
C ASP A 264 4.38 -22.16 -18.71
N ARG A 265 3.53 -22.39 -17.71
CA ARG A 265 2.89 -23.69 -17.48
C ARG A 265 2.02 -24.16 -18.65
N LYS A 266 1.37 -23.22 -19.34
CA LYS A 266 0.51 -23.51 -20.51
C LYS A 266 1.23 -23.35 -21.85
N HIS A 267 2.54 -23.12 -21.84
CA HIS A 267 3.37 -22.91 -23.04
C HIS A 267 2.78 -21.86 -24.00
N MET A 268 2.22 -20.77 -23.44
CA MET A 268 1.62 -19.72 -24.25
C MET A 268 2.70 -18.83 -24.86
N SER A 269 2.47 -18.37 -26.09
CA SER A 269 3.26 -17.28 -26.66
C SER A 269 3.01 -15.97 -25.88
N TYR A 270 3.98 -15.05 -25.89
CA TYR A 270 3.78 -13.71 -25.31
C TYR A 270 2.57 -12.99 -25.91
N LYS A 271 2.33 -13.16 -27.22
CA LYS A 271 1.18 -12.58 -27.90
C LYS A 271 -0.14 -13.15 -27.36
N ASP A 272 -0.27 -14.48 -27.31
CA ASP A 272 -1.50 -15.11 -26.83
C ASP A 272 -1.78 -14.80 -25.35
N TRP A 273 -0.74 -14.81 -24.53
CA TRP A 273 -0.87 -14.45 -23.13
C TRP A 273 -1.30 -12.99 -22.95
N ALA A 274 -0.64 -12.05 -23.64
CA ALA A 274 -0.99 -10.64 -23.58
C ALA A 274 -2.42 -10.39 -24.06
N THR A 275 -2.79 -10.89 -25.25
CA THR A 275 -4.09 -10.56 -25.87
C THR A 275 -5.28 -11.33 -25.28
N LYS A 276 -5.08 -12.60 -24.83
CA LYS A 276 -6.17 -13.47 -24.37
C LYS A 276 -6.32 -13.51 -22.85
N ARG A 277 -5.35 -13.00 -22.07
CA ARG A 277 -5.34 -13.10 -20.62
C ARG A 277 -5.07 -11.74 -19.97
N LEU A 278 -3.91 -11.16 -20.24
CA LEU A 278 -3.44 -9.97 -19.56
C LEU A 278 -4.26 -8.71 -19.94
N GLN A 279 -4.63 -8.59 -21.23
CA GLN A 279 -5.50 -7.51 -21.72
C GLN A 279 -6.80 -7.46 -20.92
N ARG A 280 -7.50 -8.59 -20.78
CA ARG A 280 -8.76 -8.66 -20.05
C ARG A 280 -8.62 -8.28 -18.57
N TYR A 281 -7.52 -8.67 -17.95
CA TYR A 281 -7.20 -8.28 -16.58
C TYR A 281 -7.07 -6.77 -16.45
N TYR A 282 -6.25 -6.15 -17.30
CA TYR A 282 -6.05 -4.70 -17.25
C TYR A 282 -7.30 -3.91 -17.62
N GLU A 283 -8.11 -4.35 -18.57
CA GLU A 283 -9.41 -3.71 -18.89
C GLU A 283 -10.33 -3.66 -17.67
N VAL A 284 -10.38 -4.72 -16.86
CA VAL A 284 -11.18 -4.73 -15.64
C VAL A 284 -10.60 -3.79 -14.59
N VAL A 285 -9.29 -3.84 -14.39
CA VAL A 285 -8.63 -2.93 -13.42
C VAL A 285 -8.76 -1.46 -13.85
N GLU A 286 -8.60 -1.17 -15.15
CA GLU A 286 -8.79 0.17 -15.71
C GLU A 286 -10.23 0.66 -15.48
N MET A 287 -11.23 -0.17 -15.74
CA MET A 287 -12.63 0.16 -15.52
C MET A 287 -12.94 0.45 -14.04
N LEU A 288 -12.30 -0.28 -13.10
CA LEU A 288 -12.56 -0.14 -11.67
C LEU A 288 -11.85 1.06 -11.03
N PHE A 289 -10.64 1.38 -11.48
CA PHE A 289 -9.78 2.36 -10.83
C PHE A 289 -9.50 3.61 -11.66
N SER A 290 -9.73 3.55 -12.99
CA SER A 290 -9.39 4.62 -13.93
C SER A 290 -7.99 5.22 -13.66
N PRO A 291 -6.94 4.39 -13.64
CA PRO A 291 -5.62 4.86 -13.23
C PRO A 291 -5.00 5.81 -14.25
N ASP A 292 -4.24 6.78 -13.75
CA ASP A 292 -3.42 7.67 -14.58
C ASP A 292 -2.16 6.95 -15.11
N LEU A 293 -1.72 5.90 -14.40
CA LEU A 293 -0.56 5.11 -14.80
C LEU A 293 -0.70 3.65 -14.34
N PHE A 294 -0.40 2.73 -15.25
CA PHE A 294 -0.07 1.35 -14.90
C PHE A 294 1.44 1.14 -14.83
N VAL A 295 1.92 0.60 -13.72
CA VAL A 295 3.32 0.14 -13.57
C VAL A 295 3.34 -1.38 -13.56
N VAL A 296 4.13 -1.98 -14.43
CA VAL A 296 4.22 -3.44 -14.56
C VAL A 296 5.59 -3.91 -14.11
N GLY A 297 5.61 -4.54 -12.94
CA GLY A 297 6.80 -5.11 -12.30
C GLY A 297 6.85 -6.64 -12.35
N GLY A 298 7.64 -7.20 -11.45
CA GLY A 298 7.89 -8.64 -11.36
C GLY A 298 8.92 -9.13 -12.37
N GLY A 299 9.29 -10.41 -12.29
CA GLY A 299 10.38 -10.98 -13.09
C GLY A 299 10.18 -10.89 -14.60
N ILE A 300 8.93 -10.94 -15.06
CA ILE A 300 8.57 -10.87 -16.47
C ILE A 300 8.74 -9.46 -17.08
N SER A 301 8.84 -8.41 -16.27
CA SER A 301 9.01 -7.04 -16.76
C SER A 301 10.28 -6.86 -17.60
N LYS A 302 11.30 -7.68 -17.39
CA LYS A 302 12.51 -7.75 -18.22
C LYS A 302 12.18 -8.02 -19.69
N ASP A 303 11.11 -8.74 -19.94
CA ASP A 303 10.63 -9.13 -21.26
C ASP A 303 9.51 -8.21 -21.80
N HIS A 304 9.28 -7.03 -21.18
CA HIS A 304 8.18 -6.12 -21.51
C HIS A 304 8.02 -5.87 -23.02
N LYS A 305 9.12 -5.72 -23.78
CA LYS A 305 9.10 -5.53 -25.24
C LYS A 305 8.43 -6.68 -25.99
N LYS A 306 8.39 -7.89 -25.38
CA LYS A 306 7.80 -9.07 -26.04
C LYS A 306 6.27 -9.09 -25.92
N PHE A 307 5.67 -8.40 -24.94
CA PHE A 307 4.24 -8.45 -24.71
C PHE A 307 3.53 -7.08 -24.65
N PHE A 308 4.16 -5.98 -24.21
CA PHE A 308 3.53 -4.65 -24.15
C PHE A 308 2.93 -4.21 -25.47
N LYS A 309 3.60 -4.48 -26.58
CA LYS A 309 3.12 -4.12 -27.93
C LYS A 309 1.78 -4.75 -28.33
N TYR A 310 1.28 -5.70 -27.57
CA TYR A 310 0.00 -6.37 -27.78
C TYR A 310 -1.08 -5.93 -26.80
N LEU A 311 -0.75 -5.13 -25.80
CA LEU A 311 -1.70 -4.53 -24.87
C LEU A 311 -2.22 -3.22 -25.46
N LYS A 312 -3.50 -2.95 -25.18
CA LYS A 312 -4.20 -1.73 -25.55
C LYS A 312 -4.82 -1.19 -24.26
N LEU A 313 -4.13 -0.25 -23.66
CA LEU A 313 -4.51 0.44 -22.43
C LEU A 313 -4.39 1.93 -22.64
#